data_009c508163065a678da33da34dfcc00d
#
_entry.id   009c508163065a678da33da34dfcc00d
#
_cell.length_a   1.000
_cell.length_b   1.000
_cell.length_c   1.000
_cell.angle_alpha   90.00
_cell.angle_beta   90.00
_cell.angle_gamma   90.00
#
_symmetry.space_group_name_H-M   'P 1'
#
loop_
_entity.id
_entity.type
_entity.pdbx_description
1 polymer ?
#
loop_
_entity_poly.entity_id
_entity_poly.type
_entity_poly.pdbx_seq_one_letter_code
_entity_poly.pdbx_strand_id
1 'polypeptide(L)'
;MSTIISVASGKGGVGKSMVVSNLGLLLARKGHRVILVDMDIGGANLHILFGMFHPPSTLTDFFSTRSTNLEDLAHPLANPLPLRLIPGTGETLITANLQHAKKKRLIRHLQKLDADIILVDVGAGTSYHTLDFFLLADYFLAVATPDPTSVLDLYRFIKLAAIRKVLTAFLARDPIAETLLNQDFHSVTEVLEAVGRTSESGVKLAEQALHGFRPALILNRMTPKTRINTLHLQHLLKQYVEADLSVLGNIPEDPQIQQSILKYLPIVELSPKAPAAIAFDQVTENLLKLVRGGELPEALEPKKMRA
;
A
#
# COMPACT_ATOMS: atom_id res chain seq x y z
N MET A 1 -1.31 -5.48 19.33
CA MET A 1 -0.61 -5.80 18.05
C MET A 1 -0.67 -4.55 17.19
N SER A 2 0.40 -4.26 16.49
CA SER A 2 0.45 -3.13 15.55
C SER A 2 -0.42 -3.42 14.34
N THR A 3 -1.15 -2.42 13.83
CA THR A 3 -1.88 -2.53 12.57
C THR A 3 -0.95 -2.19 11.41
N ILE A 4 -0.77 -3.11 10.48
CA ILE A 4 0.07 -2.92 9.30
C ILE A 4 -0.82 -2.53 8.11
N ILE A 5 -0.49 -1.42 7.48
CA ILE A 5 -1.19 -0.87 6.32
C ILE A 5 -0.20 -0.73 5.17
N SER A 6 -0.39 -1.46 4.09
CA SER A 6 0.43 -1.34 2.89
C SER A 6 -0.16 -0.32 1.93
N VAL A 7 0.70 0.49 1.33
CA VAL A 7 0.32 1.47 0.30
C VAL A 7 1.08 1.16 -0.98
N ALA A 8 0.37 0.83 -2.04
CA ALA A 8 0.95 0.44 -3.33
C ALA A 8 0.28 1.15 -4.51
N SER A 9 0.84 0.97 -5.69
CA SER A 9 0.27 1.47 -6.94
C SER A 9 0.63 0.59 -8.12
N GLY A 10 -0.25 0.48 -9.08
CA GLY A 10 0.03 -0.24 -10.32
C GLY A 10 1.07 0.46 -11.21
N LYS A 11 1.29 1.77 -11.03
CA LYS A 11 2.16 2.61 -11.85
C LYS A 11 3.04 3.51 -10.99
N GLY A 12 4.26 3.78 -11.44
CA GLY A 12 5.15 4.76 -10.82
C GLY A 12 4.65 6.20 -11.02
N GLY A 13 5.04 7.11 -10.13
CA GLY A 13 4.77 8.54 -10.25
C GLY A 13 3.36 9.01 -9.87
N VAL A 14 2.50 8.13 -9.36
CA VAL A 14 1.13 8.50 -8.89
C VAL A 14 1.10 9.27 -7.57
N GLY A 15 2.26 9.44 -6.91
CA GLY A 15 2.38 10.17 -5.64
C GLY A 15 2.22 9.30 -4.39
N LYS A 16 2.45 8.02 -4.47
CA LYS A 16 2.33 7.06 -3.37
C LYS A 16 3.08 7.48 -2.11
N SER A 17 4.40 7.74 -2.19
CA SER A 17 5.23 8.15 -1.04
C SER A 17 4.79 9.48 -0.42
N MET A 18 4.29 10.41 -1.25
CA MET A 18 3.67 11.65 -0.79
C MET A 18 2.37 11.36 -0.01
N VAL A 19 1.56 10.41 -0.45
CA VAL A 19 0.38 9.95 0.30
C VAL A 19 0.81 9.36 1.64
N VAL A 20 1.79 8.44 1.66
CA VAL A 20 2.30 7.79 2.88
C VAL A 20 2.84 8.82 3.87
N SER A 21 3.63 9.79 3.42
CA SER A 21 4.22 10.83 4.30
C SER A 21 3.15 11.69 4.97
N ASN A 22 2.11 12.10 4.23
CA ASN A 22 1.03 12.92 4.77
C ASN A 22 0.10 12.15 5.71
N LEU A 23 -0.28 10.92 5.34
CA LEU A 23 -1.08 10.05 6.21
C LEU A 23 -0.33 9.74 7.51
N GLY A 24 0.95 9.41 7.43
CA GLY A 24 1.76 9.09 8.61
C GLY A 24 1.84 10.25 9.60
N LEU A 25 2.06 11.47 9.09
CA LEU A 25 2.10 12.67 9.94
C LEU A 25 0.74 12.97 10.57
N LEU A 26 -0.35 12.83 9.82
CA LEU A 26 -1.71 13.06 10.34
C LEU A 26 -2.12 12.02 11.38
N LEU A 27 -1.79 10.75 11.17
CA LEU A 27 -2.03 9.68 12.15
C LEU A 27 -1.26 9.95 13.46
N ALA A 28 0.00 10.39 13.35
CA ALA A 28 0.79 10.77 14.53
C ALA A 28 0.21 11.99 15.25
N ARG A 29 -0.30 13.01 14.53
CA ARG A 29 -1.02 14.15 15.11
C ARG A 29 -2.32 13.76 15.82
N LYS A 30 -2.95 12.67 15.39
CA LYS A 30 -4.15 12.09 16.03
C LYS A 30 -3.80 11.19 17.23
N GLY A 31 -2.52 11.16 17.64
CA GLY A 31 -2.04 10.50 18.87
C GLY A 31 -1.61 9.05 18.70
N HIS A 32 -1.54 8.52 17.46
CA HIS A 32 -1.03 7.18 17.20
C HIS A 32 0.49 7.16 17.15
N ARG A 33 1.11 6.10 17.69
CA ARG A 33 2.53 5.81 17.48
C ARG A 33 2.68 5.20 16.09
N VAL A 34 3.32 5.93 15.17
CA VAL A 34 3.38 5.56 13.75
C VAL A 34 4.81 5.24 13.33
N ILE A 35 4.99 4.16 12.60
CA ILE A 35 6.24 3.86 11.89
C ILE A 35 5.94 3.82 10.38
N LEU A 36 6.65 4.63 9.63
CA LEU A 36 6.70 4.54 8.17
C LEU A 36 7.81 3.57 7.78
N VAL A 37 7.56 2.70 6.83
CA VAL A 37 8.57 1.76 6.31
C VAL A 37 8.64 1.90 4.80
N ASP A 38 9.79 2.33 4.29
CA ASP A 38 10.01 2.48 2.85
C ASP A 38 10.49 1.13 2.26
N MET A 39 9.59 0.46 1.53
CA MET A 39 9.85 -0.80 0.84
C MET A 39 9.91 -0.65 -0.69
N ASP A 40 10.10 0.56 -1.18
CA ASP A 40 10.39 0.78 -2.60
C ASP A 40 11.86 0.41 -2.88
N ILE A 41 12.09 -0.87 -3.15
CA ILE A 41 13.42 -1.43 -3.34
C ILE A 41 14.07 -0.84 -4.60
N GLY A 42 15.14 -0.09 -4.42
CA GLY A 42 15.86 0.59 -5.50
C GLY A 42 15.30 1.97 -5.88
N GLY A 43 14.15 2.38 -5.31
CA GLY A 43 13.53 3.69 -5.51
C GLY A 43 13.18 4.42 -4.22
N ALA A 44 13.77 4.02 -3.10
CA ALA A 44 13.48 4.54 -1.77
C ALA A 44 13.75 6.04 -1.64
N ASN A 45 12.69 6.84 -1.52
CA ASN A 45 12.75 8.30 -1.45
C ASN A 45 11.88 8.89 -0.33
N LEU A 46 11.22 8.06 0.48
CA LEU A 46 10.31 8.53 1.52
C LEU A 46 11.04 9.40 2.57
N HIS A 47 12.28 9.07 2.90
CA HIS A 47 13.13 9.82 3.84
C HIS A 47 13.43 11.26 3.38
N ILE A 48 13.51 11.49 2.06
CA ILE A 48 13.74 12.81 1.48
C ILE A 48 12.55 13.73 1.74
N LEU A 49 11.32 13.21 1.72
CA LEU A 49 10.11 14.00 1.99
C LEU A 49 10.03 14.55 3.43
N PHE A 50 10.94 14.11 4.29
CA PHE A 50 11.09 14.59 5.67
C PHE A 50 12.45 15.28 5.92
N GLY A 51 13.19 15.62 4.86
CA GLY A 51 14.48 16.28 4.97
C GLY A 51 15.62 15.39 5.49
N MET A 52 15.42 14.09 5.57
CA MET A 52 16.44 13.13 6.02
C MET A 52 17.29 12.69 4.81
N PHE A 53 18.30 13.48 4.43
CA PHE A 53 19.13 13.17 3.25
C PHE A 53 20.12 12.03 3.46
N HIS A 54 20.60 11.84 4.69
CA HIS A 54 21.58 10.82 5.06
C HIS A 54 21.06 10.03 6.27
N PRO A 55 20.18 9.04 6.05
CA PRO A 55 19.71 8.22 7.15
C PRO A 55 20.87 7.45 7.80
N PRO A 56 20.95 7.39 9.14
CA PRO A 56 22.05 6.72 9.85
C PRO A 56 22.12 5.22 9.57
N SER A 57 20.98 4.60 9.30
CA SER A 57 20.84 3.18 8.93
C SER A 57 19.58 2.98 8.08
N THR A 58 19.55 1.90 7.30
CA THR A 58 18.50 1.60 6.31
C THR A 58 18.14 0.12 6.33
N LEU A 59 17.12 -0.29 5.57
CA LEU A 59 16.80 -1.70 5.35
C LEU A 59 17.97 -2.50 4.73
N THR A 60 18.93 -1.83 4.07
CA THR A 60 20.15 -2.50 3.58
C THR A 60 20.93 -3.12 4.75
N ASP A 61 21.03 -2.43 5.88
CA ASP A 61 21.71 -2.92 7.09
C ASP A 61 21.00 -4.14 7.66
N PHE A 62 19.66 -4.11 7.68
CA PHE A 62 18.85 -5.25 8.09
C PHE A 62 19.06 -6.48 7.20
N PHE A 63 19.15 -6.29 5.88
CA PHE A 63 19.34 -7.40 4.95
C PHE A 63 20.76 -7.92 4.89
N SER A 64 21.75 -7.09 5.22
CA SER A 64 23.17 -7.45 5.20
C SER A 64 23.60 -8.18 6.47
N THR A 65 23.02 -7.83 7.62
CA THR A 65 23.45 -8.32 8.94
C THR A 65 22.32 -9.09 9.63
N ARG A 66 22.59 -10.32 10.10
CA ARG A 66 21.58 -11.14 10.78
C ARG A 66 21.22 -10.63 12.18
N SER A 67 22.13 -9.94 12.84
CA SER A 67 21.97 -9.42 14.22
C SER A 67 21.23 -8.09 14.28
N THR A 68 21.03 -7.37 13.18
CA THR A 68 20.33 -6.08 13.17
C THR A 68 18.85 -6.27 13.50
N ASN A 69 18.37 -5.57 14.52
CA ASN A 69 16.95 -5.49 14.83
C ASN A 69 16.28 -4.39 13.98
N LEU A 70 15.07 -4.65 13.50
CA LEU A 70 14.33 -3.68 12.69
C LEU A 70 13.93 -2.43 13.47
N GLU A 71 13.70 -2.56 14.77
CA GLU A 71 13.39 -1.45 15.68
C GLU A 71 14.51 -0.41 15.74
N ASP A 72 15.78 -0.86 15.67
CA ASP A 72 16.96 0.02 15.72
C ASP A 72 17.10 0.90 14.46
N LEU A 73 16.38 0.57 13.38
CA LEU A 73 16.35 1.33 12.14
C LEU A 73 15.21 2.36 12.10
N ALA A 74 14.36 2.40 13.12
CA ALA A 74 13.22 3.30 13.18
C ALA A 74 13.64 4.69 13.72
N HIS A 75 14.05 5.59 12.81
CA HIS A 75 14.52 6.92 13.15
C HIS A 75 13.37 7.89 13.42
N PRO A 76 13.43 8.73 14.47
CA PRO A 76 12.39 9.74 14.71
C PRO A 76 12.40 10.82 13.60
N LEU A 77 11.21 11.23 13.15
CA LEU A 77 11.04 12.23 12.08
C LEU A 77 10.58 13.59 12.59
N ALA A 78 9.60 13.60 13.47
CA ALA A 78 8.96 14.81 13.92
C ALA A 78 8.93 14.86 15.44
N ASN A 79 9.53 15.89 16.04
CA ASN A 79 9.50 16.10 17.46
C ASN A 79 8.51 17.24 17.79
N PRO A 80 7.51 17.04 18.66
CA PRO A 80 7.35 15.94 19.63
C PRO A 80 6.45 14.77 19.16
N LEU A 81 6.10 14.66 17.88
CA LEU A 81 5.16 13.65 17.41
C LEU A 81 5.74 12.22 17.44
N PRO A 82 4.94 11.21 17.78
CA PRO A 82 5.37 9.81 17.82
C PRO A 82 5.41 9.20 16.41
N LEU A 83 6.23 9.80 15.53
CA LEU A 83 6.43 9.40 14.14
C LEU A 83 7.87 9.00 13.89
N ARG A 84 8.08 7.79 13.41
CA ARG A 84 9.38 7.22 13.07
C ARG A 84 9.39 6.72 11.63
N LEU A 85 10.58 6.62 11.03
CA LEU A 85 10.79 6.10 9.68
C LEU A 85 11.89 5.04 9.69
N ILE A 86 11.61 3.92 9.04
CA ILE A 86 12.61 2.95 8.61
C ILE A 86 12.90 3.23 7.14
N PRO A 87 14.05 3.82 6.81
CA PRO A 87 14.41 4.14 5.44
C PRO A 87 14.64 2.89 4.61
N GLY A 88 14.27 2.96 3.35
CA GLY A 88 14.42 1.87 2.41
C GLY A 88 15.88 1.60 2.02
N THR A 89 16.03 0.72 1.07
CA THR A 89 17.36 0.36 0.56
C THR A 89 17.81 1.37 -0.49
N GLY A 90 19.07 1.81 -0.40
CA GLY A 90 19.73 2.49 -1.50
C GLY A 90 19.94 1.55 -2.71
N GLU A 91 20.53 2.08 -3.77
CA GLU A 91 20.87 1.36 -5.01
C GLU A 91 21.88 0.22 -4.76
N THR A 92 21.41 -0.95 -4.34
CA THR A 92 22.26 -2.13 -4.18
C THR A 92 21.68 -3.31 -4.96
N LEU A 93 22.53 -4.00 -5.73
CA LEU A 93 22.18 -5.22 -6.46
C LEU A 93 21.67 -6.34 -5.52
N ILE A 94 22.03 -6.30 -4.24
CA ILE A 94 21.64 -7.29 -3.22
C ILE A 94 20.12 -7.24 -2.95
N THR A 95 19.49 -6.07 -3.10
CA THR A 95 18.08 -5.87 -2.79
C THR A 95 17.15 -6.20 -3.96
N ALA A 96 17.65 -6.10 -5.19
CA ALA A 96 16.88 -6.42 -6.40
C ALA A 96 16.41 -7.90 -6.46
N ASN A 97 17.11 -8.80 -5.76
CA ASN A 97 16.78 -10.23 -5.71
C ASN A 97 16.64 -10.74 -4.27
N LEU A 98 15.66 -10.18 -3.53
CA LEU A 98 15.47 -10.49 -2.13
C LEU A 98 15.00 -11.94 -1.92
N GLN A 99 15.86 -12.77 -1.31
CA GLN A 99 15.58 -14.17 -1.02
C GLN A 99 14.36 -14.33 -0.11
N HIS A 100 13.59 -15.41 -0.32
CA HIS A 100 12.37 -15.71 0.45
C HIS A 100 12.59 -15.71 1.99
N ALA A 101 13.74 -16.24 2.45
CA ALA A 101 14.10 -16.25 3.87
C ALA A 101 14.24 -14.84 4.45
N LYS A 102 14.80 -13.89 3.69
CA LYS A 102 14.93 -12.48 4.10
C LYS A 102 13.58 -11.79 4.17
N LYS A 103 12.68 -12.06 3.22
CA LYS A 103 11.29 -11.57 3.28
C LYS A 103 10.56 -12.07 4.53
N LYS A 104 10.60 -13.38 4.81
CA LYS A 104 9.97 -13.95 6.01
C LYS A 104 10.54 -13.35 7.30
N ARG A 105 11.86 -13.09 7.33
CA ARG A 105 12.50 -12.42 8.47
C ARG A 105 11.93 -11.00 8.63
N LEU A 106 11.87 -10.22 7.56
CA LEU A 106 11.34 -8.85 7.59
C LEU A 106 9.91 -8.81 8.10
N ILE A 107 9.01 -9.65 7.54
CA ILE A 107 7.60 -9.73 7.97
C ILE A 107 7.49 -10.01 9.49
N ARG A 108 8.25 -10.96 9.99
CA ARG A 108 8.26 -11.29 11.44
C ARG A 108 8.76 -10.15 12.31
N HIS A 109 9.70 -9.35 11.82
CA HIS A 109 10.20 -8.19 12.56
C HIS A 109 9.24 -7.00 12.49
N LEU A 110 8.56 -6.77 11.36
CA LEU A 110 7.52 -5.75 11.23
C LEU A 110 6.41 -5.93 12.27
N GLN A 111 5.95 -7.17 12.44
CA GLN A 111 4.89 -7.51 13.42
C GLN A 111 5.30 -7.27 14.88
N LYS A 112 6.59 -7.10 15.15
CA LYS A 112 7.14 -6.90 16.53
C LYS A 112 7.50 -5.44 16.80
N LEU A 113 7.41 -4.55 15.82
CA LEU A 113 7.70 -3.14 16.01
C LEU A 113 6.75 -2.52 17.06
N ASP A 114 7.30 -1.69 17.92
CA ASP A 114 6.51 -0.97 18.93
C ASP A 114 5.82 0.25 18.31
N ALA A 115 4.69 0.03 17.69
CA ALA A 115 3.84 1.03 17.06
C ALA A 115 2.36 0.65 17.18
N ASP A 116 1.47 1.62 17.05
CA ASP A 116 0.04 1.37 16.91
C ASP A 116 -0.30 1.12 15.43
N ILE A 117 0.33 1.88 14.53
CA ILE A 117 0.15 1.80 13.08
C ILE A 117 1.52 1.77 12.37
N ILE A 118 1.66 0.83 11.44
CA ILE A 118 2.80 0.73 10.55
C ILE A 118 2.32 0.98 9.11
N LEU A 119 2.78 2.08 8.49
CA LEU A 119 2.50 2.36 7.08
C LEU A 119 3.69 1.90 6.23
N VAL A 120 3.42 0.97 5.32
CA VAL A 120 4.44 0.40 4.42
C VAL A 120 4.29 1.03 3.03
N ASP A 121 5.28 1.83 2.63
CA ASP A 121 5.38 2.38 1.26
C ASP A 121 5.95 1.30 0.33
N VAL A 122 5.09 0.64 -0.42
CA VAL A 122 5.46 -0.45 -1.32
C VAL A 122 5.82 0.11 -2.68
N GLY A 123 6.84 -0.43 -3.34
CA GLY A 123 7.22 -0.05 -4.70
C GLY A 123 6.07 -0.13 -5.70
N ALA A 124 6.21 0.52 -6.84
CA ALA A 124 5.21 0.51 -7.90
C ALA A 124 5.33 -0.75 -8.80
N GLY A 125 4.25 -1.06 -9.50
CA GLY A 125 4.22 -2.15 -10.48
C GLY A 125 3.81 -3.50 -9.90
N THR A 126 3.96 -4.56 -10.70
CA THR A 126 3.37 -5.88 -10.45
C THR A 126 4.42 -6.98 -10.20
N SER A 127 5.62 -6.61 -9.79
CA SER A 127 6.65 -7.61 -9.45
C SER A 127 6.21 -8.50 -8.28
N TYR A 128 6.72 -9.71 -8.20
CA TYR A 128 6.45 -10.60 -7.06
C TYR A 128 6.81 -9.98 -5.72
N HIS A 129 7.89 -9.18 -5.67
CA HIS A 129 8.27 -8.47 -4.44
C HIS A 129 7.23 -7.42 -4.04
N THR A 130 6.78 -6.61 -4.99
CA THR A 130 5.74 -5.61 -4.79
C THR A 130 4.45 -6.24 -4.29
N LEU A 131 3.99 -7.32 -4.95
CA LEU A 131 2.77 -8.03 -4.56
C LEU A 131 2.91 -8.67 -3.16
N ASP A 132 4.05 -9.32 -2.87
CA ASP A 132 4.30 -9.95 -1.57
C ASP A 132 4.33 -8.91 -0.44
N PHE A 133 4.95 -7.74 -0.66
CA PHE A 133 4.99 -6.65 0.33
C PHE A 133 3.63 -5.97 0.49
N PHE A 134 2.86 -5.85 -0.57
CA PHE A 134 1.49 -5.37 -0.47
C PHE A 134 0.62 -6.31 0.37
N LEU A 135 0.73 -7.62 0.16
CA LEU A 135 -0.10 -8.63 0.79
C LEU A 135 0.31 -9.00 2.23
N LEU A 136 1.43 -8.48 2.74
CA LEU A 136 1.86 -8.74 4.12
C LEU A 136 1.02 -8.00 5.18
N ALA A 137 0.25 -7.00 4.75
CA ALA A 137 -0.47 -6.07 5.62
C ALA A 137 -1.86 -6.60 6.03
N ASP A 138 -2.42 -5.97 7.06
CA ASP A 138 -3.79 -6.17 7.49
C ASP A 138 -4.78 -5.38 6.62
N TYR A 139 -4.34 -4.20 6.13
CA TYR A 139 -5.11 -3.30 5.27
C TYR A 139 -4.32 -2.93 4.02
N PHE A 140 -5.00 -2.89 2.88
CA PHE A 140 -4.43 -2.74 1.55
C PHE A 140 -4.87 -1.41 0.92
N LEU A 141 -3.98 -0.43 0.83
CA LEU A 141 -4.27 0.85 0.16
C LEU A 141 -3.65 0.87 -1.22
N ALA A 142 -4.45 1.23 -2.21
CA ALA A 142 -4.00 1.45 -3.56
C ALA A 142 -4.11 2.94 -3.92
N VAL A 143 -3.09 3.49 -4.54
CA VAL A 143 -3.06 4.88 -5.00
C VAL A 143 -3.07 4.90 -6.52
N ALA A 144 -3.96 5.68 -7.11
CA ALA A 144 -4.03 5.90 -8.56
C ALA A 144 -4.29 7.37 -8.87
N THR A 145 -3.93 7.76 -10.09
CA THR A 145 -4.30 9.05 -10.68
C THR A 145 -5.46 8.84 -11.66
N PRO A 146 -6.18 9.92 -12.04
CA PRO A 146 -7.35 9.83 -12.92
C PRO A 146 -7.03 9.50 -14.39
N ASP A 147 -5.77 9.26 -14.72
CA ASP A 147 -5.38 8.86 -16.07
C ASP A 147 -5.92 7.46 -16.41
N PRO A 148 -6.45 7.23 -17.63
CA PRO A 148 -6.94 5.93 -18.05
C PRO A 148 -5.89 4.80 -17.87
N THR A 149 -4.61 5.09 -18.14
CA THR A 149 -3.52 4.13 -17.96
C THR A 149 -3.30 3.79 -16.49
N SER A 150 -3.36 4.78 -15.58
CA SER A 150 -3.23 4.56 -14.15
C SER A 150 -4.37 3.70 -13.58
N VAL A 151 -5.61 3.92 -14.06
CA VAL A 151 -6.77 3.11 -13.66
C VAL A 151 -6.65 1.67 -14.17
N LEU A 152 -6.18 1.48 -15.41
CA LEU A 152 -5.96 0.15 -15.97
C LEU A 152 -4.83 -0.59 -15.22
N ASP A 153 -3.73 0.10 -14.91
CA ASP A 153 -2.62 -0.48 -14.16
C ASP A 153 -3.02 -0.78 -12.71
N LEU A 154 -3.90 0.03 -12.09
CA LEU A 154 -4.51 -0.28 -10.80
C LEU A 154 -5.34 -1.57 -10.87
N TYR A 155 -6.21 -1.70 -11.87
CA TYR A 155 -7.01 -2.92 -12.06
C TYR A 155 -6.12 -4.15 -12.19
N ARG A 156 -5.08 -4.08 -13.05
CA ARG A 156 -4.10 -5.16 -13.24
C ARG A 156 -3.39 -5.51 -11.93
N PHE A 157 -2.97 -4.49 -11.18
CA PHE A 157 -2.29 -4.65 -9.90
C PHE A 157 -3.17 -5.39 -8.89
N ILE A 158 -4.41 -4.95 -8.68
CA ILE A 158 -5.34 -5.58 -7.73
C ILE A 158 -5.66 -7.01 -8.15
N LYS A 159 -5.88 -7.24 -9.45
CA LYS A 159 -6.10 -8.59 -10.00
C LYS A 159 -4.93 -9.53 -9.70
N LEU A 160 -3.69 -9.11 -10.00
CA LEU A 160 -2.51 -9.92 -9.73
C LEU A 160 -2.24 -10.11 -8.23
N ALA A 161 -2.56 -9.11 -7.40
CA ALA A 161 -2.49 -9.25 -5.95
C ALA A 161 -3.49 -10.29 -5.43
N ALA A 162 -4.72 -10.32 -5.93
CA ALA A 162 -5.71 -11.34 -5.58
C ALA A 162 -5.26 -12.74 -5.99
N ILE A 163 -4.80 -12.91 -7.23
CA ILE A 163 -4.22 -14.19 -7.72
C ILE A 163 -3.06 -14.61 -6.80
N ARG A 164 -2.12 -13.69 -6.53
CA ARG A 164 -0.96 -13.96 -5.67
C ARG A 164 -1.37 -14.35 -4.26
N LYS A 165 -2.40 -13.73 -3.70
CA LYS A 165 -2.93 -14.04 -2.37
C LYS A 165 -3.45 -15.48 -2.30
N VAL A 166 -4.20 -15.91 -3.31
CA VAL A 166 -4.64 -17.31 -3.43
C VAL A 166 -3.45 -18.26 -3.54
N LEU A 167 -2.53 -18.00 -4.47
CA LEU A 167 -1.37 -18.86 -4.67
C LEU A 167 -0.52 -19.01 -3.40
N THR A 168 -0.33 -17.92 -2.64
CA THR A 168 0.46 -17.96 -1.39
C THR A 168 -0.20 -18.75 -0.27
N ALA A 169 -1.52 -18.95 -0.30
CA ALA A 169 -2.21 -19.82 0.66
C ALA A 169 -1.81 -21.30 0.53
N PHE A 170 -1.36 -21.72 -0.67
CA PHE A 170 -0.93 -23.10 -0.96
C PHE A 170 0.59 -23.33 -0.83
N LEU A 171 1.42 -22.27 -0.78
CA LEU A 171 2.89 -22.37 -0.86
C LEU A 171 3.56 -23.15 0.28
N ALA A 172 2.84 -23.59 1.30
CA ALA A 172 3.50 -24.08 2.51
C ALA A 172 3.65 -25.59 2.61
N ARG A 173 3.23 -26.45 1.66
CA ARG A 173 3.45 -27.92 1.66
C ARG A 173 2.41 -28.72 0.86
N ASP A 174 1.71 -28.09 -0.08
CA ASP A 174 0.65 -28.75 -0.83
C ASP A 174 1.17 -29.20 -2.21
N PRO A 175 0.95 -30.43 -2.65
CA PRO A 175 1.24 -30.88 -4.03
C PRO A 175 0.59 -30.00 -5.10
N ILE A 176 -0.52 -29.32 -4.76
CA ILE A 176 -1.19 -28.32 -5.62
C ILE A 176 -0.27 -27.13 -5.89
N ALA A 177 0.59 -26.74 -4.94
CA ALA A 177 1.45 -25.57 -5.08
C ALA A 177 2.39 -25.66 -6.28
N GLU A 178 2.99 -26.83 -6.54
CA GLU A 178 3.87 -27.05 -7.70
C GLU A 178 3.10 -26.93 -9.02
N THR A 179 1.88 -27.46 -9.07
CA THR A 179 1.03 -27.39 -10.25
C THR A 179 0.60 -25.95 -10.55
N LEU A 180 0.25 -25.19 -9.51
CA LEU A 180 -0.21 -23.79 -9.64
C LEU A 180 0.94 -22.82 -9.96
N LEU A 181 2.15 -23.05 -9.42
CA LEU A 181 3.30 -22.18 -9.64
C LEU A 181 3.84 -22.22 -11.08
N ASN A 182 3.60 -23.31 -11.79
CA ASN A 182 4.05 -23.53 -13.16
C ASN A 182 3.00 -23.10 -14.21
N GLN A 183 1.89 -22.48 -13.80
CA GLN A 183 0.84 -22.02 -14.69
C GLN A 183 0.73 -20.48 -14.63
N ASP A 184 0.47 -19.87 -15.79
CA ASP A 184 0.09 -18.47 -15.89
C ASP A 184 -1.43 -18.33 -15.77
N PHE A 185 -1.88 -17.53 -14.80
CA PHE A 185 -3.29 -17.26 -14.59
C PHE A 185 -3.66 -15.84 -14.98
N HIS A 186 -4.73 -15.70 -15.75
CA HIS A 186 -5.23 -14.42 -16.23
C HIS A 186 -6.41 -13.89 -15.40
N SER A 187 -7.03 -14.75 -14.57
CA SER A 187 -8.14 -14.37 -13.69
C SER A 187 -8.11 -15.17 -12.39
N VAL A 188 -8.82 -14.67 -11.37
CA VAL A 188 -9.03 -15.41 -10.11
C VAL A 188 -9.84 -16.67 -10.36
N THR A 189 -10.83 -16.60 -11.25
CA THR A 189 -11.68 -17.74 -11.63
C THR A 189 -10.84 -18.91 -12.18
N GLU A 190 -9.86 -18.64 -13.05
CA GLU A 190 -8.94 -19.67 -13.56
C GLU A 190 -8.15 -20.36 -12.45
N VAL A 191 -7.72 -19.61 -11.44
CA VAL A 191 -7.03 -20.19 -10.27
C VAL A 191 -7.97 -21.08 -9.49
N LEU A 192 -9.19 -20.62 -9.22
CA LEU A 192 -10.19 -21.40 -8.48
C LEU A 192 -10.57 -22.69 -9.22
N GLU A 193 -10.74 -22.62 -10.53
CA GLU A 193 -10.99 -23.81 -11.37
C GLU A 193 -9.81 -24.79 -11.35
N ALA A 194 -8.57 -24.30 -11.46
CA ALA A 194 -7.38 -25.15 -11.41
C ALA A 194 -7.24 -25.84 -10.05
N VAL A 195 -7.50 -25.12 -8.96
CA VAL A 195 -7.55 -25.67 -7.60
C VAL A 195 -8.69 -26.72 -7.48
N GLY A 196 -9.88 -26.40 -7.98
CA GLY A 196 -11.06 -27.28 -7.91
C GLY A 196 -10.88 -28.62 -8.62
N ARG A 197 -10.10 -28.67 -9.69
CA ARG A 197 -9.74 -29.93 -10.38
C ARG A 197 -8.88 -30.87 -9.53
N THR A 198 -8.20 -30.33 -8.53
CA THR A 198 -7.21 -31.07 -7.73
C THR A 198 -7.72 -31.33 -6.30
N SER A 199 -8.48 -30.41 -5.71
CA SER A 199 -8.93 -30.52 -4.32
C SER A 199 -10.14 -29.63 -4.02
N GLU A 200 -11.23 -30.22 -3.58
CA GLU A 200 -12.41 -29.49 -3.11
C GLU A 200 -12.11 -28.66 -1.83
N SER A 201 -11.28 -29.18 -0.93
CA SER A 201 -10.85 -28.45 0.25
C SER A 201 -9.95 -27.27 -0.11
N GLY A 202 -9.20 -27.37 -1.23
CA GLY A 202 -8.39 -26.29 -1.78
C GLY A 202 -9.24 -25.10 -2.22
N VAL A 203 -10.39 -25.31 -2.83
CA VAL A 203 -11.30 -24.21 -3.22
C VAL A 203 -11.73 -23.39 -2.01
N LYS A 204 -12.14 -24.05 -0.92
CA LYS A 204 -12.51 -23.36 0.33
C LYS A 204 -11.37 -22.53 0.90
N LEU A 205 -10.12 -23.04 0.83
CA LEU A 205 -8.94 -22.29 1.28
C LEU A 205 -8.68 -21.06 0.41
N ALA A 206 -8.84 -21.18 -0.91
CA ALA A 206 -8.71 -20.08 -1.86
C ALA A 206 -9.77 -19.00 -1.63
N GLU A 207 -11.03 -19.38 -1.46
CA GLU A 207 -12.14 -18.47 -1.15
C GLU A 207 -11.90 -17.74 0.18
N GLN A 208 -11.44 -18.44 1.23
CA GLN A 208 -11.08 -17.84 2.51
C GLN A 208 -9.94 -16.84 2.37
N ALA A 209 -8.93 -17.14 1.54
CA ALA A 209 -7.84 -16.20 1.27
C ALA A 209 -8.34 -14.91 0.59
N LEU A 210 -9.29 -15.03 -0.34
CA LEU A 210 -9.89 -13.88 -1.04
C LEU A 210 -10.83 -13.08 -0.14
N HIS A 211 -11.59 -13.72 0.74
CA HIS A 211 -12.56 -13.05 1.59
C HIS A 211 -11.96 -11.92 2.45
N GLY A 212 -10.70 -12.06 2.86
CA GLY A 212 -9.95 -11.01 3.59
C GLY A 212 -9.26 -9.97 2.70
N PHE A 213 -9.39 -10.07 1.37
CA PHE A 213 -8.75 -9.15 0.45
C PHE A 213 -9.71 -8.01 0.06
N ARG A 214 -9.67 -6.92 0.83
CA ARG A 214 -10.52 -5.74 0.65
C ARG A 214 -9.64 -4.51 0.42
N PRO A 215 -9.16 -4.26 -0.81
CA PRO A 215 -8.37 -3.08 -1.11
C PRO A 215 -9.19 -1.80 -0.98
N ALA A 216 -8.52 -0.73 -0.55
CA ALA A 216 -9.09 0.60 -0.48
C ALA A 216 -8.32 1.54 -1.41
N LEU A 217 -9.03 2.44 -2.10
CA LEU A 217 -8.50 3.32 -3.14
C LEU A 217 -8.40 4.76 -2.64
N ILE A 218 -7.28 5.38 -2.91
CA ILE A 218 -7.06 6.82 -2.83
C ILE A 218 -6.81 7.33 -4.25
N LEU A 219 -7.68 8.23 -4.72
CA LEU A 219 -7.49 8.92 -6.00
C LEU A 219 -6.69 10.20 -5.78
N ASN A 220 -5.50 10.26 -6.37
CA ASN A 220 -4.60 11.40 -6.25
C ASN A 220 -4.59 12.25 -7.52
N ARG A 221 -4.23 13.53 -7.42
CA ARG A 221 -4.17 14.50 -8.51
C ARG A 221 -5.51 14.68 -9.23
N MET A 222 -6.58 14.73 -8.47
CA MET A 222 -7.91 14.97 -9.01
C MET A 222 -8.09 16.43 -9.40
N THR A 223 -8.58 16.69 -10.61
CA THR A 223 -8.95 18.04 -11.06
C THR A 223 -10.46 18.16 -11.22
N PRO A 224 -11.04 19.39 -11.22
CA PRO A 224 -12.48 19.57 -11.44
C PRO A 224 -12.98 19.03 -12.81
N LYS A 225 -12.07 18.89 -13.76
CA LYS A 225 -12.36 18.36 -15.11
C LYS A 225 -12.26 16.84 -15.19
N THR A 226 -11.60 16.22 -14.23
CA THR A 226 -11.33 14.79 -14.25
C THR A 226 -12.51 14.02 -13.65
N ARG A 227 -12.96 12.99 -14.36
CA ARG A 227 -14.02 12.09 -13.92
C ARG A 227 -13.54 10.66 -14.03
N ILE A 228 -13.56 9.93 -12.94
CA ILE A 228 -13.37 8.48 -12.93
C ILE A 228 -14.70 7.84 -12.58
N ASN A 229 -15.09 6.86 -13.36
CA ASN A 229 -16.21 6.02 -12.99
C ASN A 229 -15.74 4.95 -11.99
N THR A 230 -15.66 5.33 -10.73
CA THR A 230 -15.27 4.43 -9.64
C THR A 230 -16.25 3.27 -9.47
N LEU A 231 -17.54 3.49 -9.73
CA LEU A 231 -18.55 2.43 -9.69
C LEU A 231 -18.30 1.37 -10.74
N HIS A 232 -17.90 1.76 -11.96
CA HIS A 232 -17.53 0.80 -13.00
C HIS A 232 -16.28 0.00 -12.60
N LEU A 233 -15.26 0.65 -12.04
CA LEU A 233 -14.07 -0.03 -11.54
C LEU A 233 -14.40 -1.01 -10.42
N GLN A 234 -15.24 -0.61 -9.46
CA GLN A 234 -15.72 -1.47 -8.39
C GLN A 234 -16.46 -2.69 -8.94
N HIS A 235 -17.35 -2.47 -9.93
CA HIS A 235 -18.08 -3.54 -10.59
C HIS A 235 -17.14 -4.54 -11.29
N LEU A 236 -16.15 -4.05 -12.05
CA LEU A 236 -15.16 -4.91 -12.70
C LEU A 236 -14.35 -5.72 -11.70
N LEU A 237 -13.89 -5.09 -10.61
CA LEU A 237 -13.13 -5.79 -9.59
C LEU A 237 -13.99 -6.82 -8.85
N LYS A 238 -15.26 -6.52 -8.58
CA LYS A 238 -16.18 -7.49 -7.98
C LYS A 238 -16.43 -8.67 -8.91
N GLN A 239 -16.68 -8.41 -10.19
CA GLN A 239 -17.04 -9.43 -11.18
C GLN A 239 -15.88 -10.35 -11.55
N TYR A 240 -14.65 -9.80 -11.74
CA TYR A 240 -13.52 -10.56 -12.30
C TYR A 240 -12.42 -10.88 -11.30
N VAL A 241 -12.44 -10.24 -10.13
CA VAL A 241 -11.39 -10.39 -9.11
C VAL A 241 -11.98 -10.86 -7.77
N GLU A 242 -13.31 -10.83 -7.63
CA GLU A 242 -14.04 -11.11 -6.38
C GLU A 242 -13.61 -10.19 -5.22
N ALA A 243 -13.03 -9.02 -5.53
CA ALA A 243 -12.56 -8.07 -4.56
C ALA A 243 -13.52 -6.89 -4.42
N ASP A 244 -13.85 -6.55 -3.17
CA ASP A 244 -14.60 -5.33 -2.86
C ASP A 244 -13.61 -4.17 -2.74
N LEU A 245 -13.77 -3.13 -3.58
CA LEU A 245 -12.95 -1.93 -3.56
C LEU A 245 -13.68 -0.81 -2.82
N SER A 246 -13.12 -0.34 -1.72
CA SER A 246 -13.59 0.85 -1.00
C SER A 246 -12.86 2.09 -1.50
N VAL A 247 -13.53 3.25 -1.60
CA VAL A 247 -12.88 4.53 -1.93
C VAL A 247 -12.72 5.34 -0.66
N LEU A 248 -11.47 5.58 -0.25
CA LEU A 248 -11.16 6.39 0.95
C LEU A 248 -11.29 7.88 0.72
N GLY A 249 -11.05 8.32 -0.50
CA GLY A 249 -11.18 9.73 -0.86
C GLY A 249 -10.35 10.16 -2.05
N ASN A 250 -10.47 11.44 -2.36
CA ASN A 250 -9.86 12.10 -3.51
C ASN A 250 -8.94 13.22 -3.03
N ILE A 251 -7.68 13.21 -3.46
CA ILE A 251 -6.72 14.27 -3.22
C ILE A 251 -6.68 15.16 -4.47
N PRO A 252 -7.02 16.44 -4.36
CA PRO A 252 -6.99 17.33 -5.51
C PRO A 252 -5.55 17.60 -5.99
N GLU A 253 -5.40 17.90 -7.28
CA GLU A 253 -4.18 18.53 -7.80
C GLU A 253 -4.02 19.88 -7.13
N ASP A 254 -2.87 20.11 -6.48
CA ASP A 254 -2.61 21.31 -5.70
C ASP A 254 -1.16 21.76 -5.88
N PRO A 255 -0.90 22.99 -6.36
CA PRO A 255 0.46 23.53 -6.52
C PRO A 255 1.28 23.52 -5.23
N GLN A 256 0.65 23.58 -4.06
CA GLN A 256 1.32 23.52 -2.76
C GLN A 256 2.00 22.17 -2.52
N ILE A 257 1.55 21.09 -3.15
CA ILE A 257 2.21 19.78 -3.10
C ILE A 257 3.62 19.87 -3.69
N GLN A 258 3.78 20.52 -4.86
CA GLN A 258 5.09 20.68 -5.47
C GLN A 258 6.01 21.52 -4.57
N GLN A 259 5.49 22.58 -3.95
CA GLN A 259 6.27 23.39 -3.00
C GLN A 259 6.66 22.59 -1.76
N SER A 260 5.78 21.71 -1.25
CA SER A 260 6.07 20.87 -0.10
C SER A 260 7.22 19.88 -0.38
N ILE A 261 7.21 19.28 -1.58
CA ILE A 261 8.30 18.40 -2.03
C ILE A 261 9.63 19.16 -2.11
N LEU A 262 9.64 20.37 -2.69
CA LEU A 262 10.85 21.20 -2.80
C LEU A 262 11.38 21.67 -1.44
N LYS A 263 10.51 21.74 -0.43
CA LYS A 263 10.90 22.11 0.94
C LYS A 263 11.12 20.90 1.85
N TYR A 264 11.02 19.68 1.30
CA TYR A 264 11.22 18.43 2.05
C TYR A 264 10.31 18.29 3.28
N LEU A 265 9.07 18.77 3.16
CA LEU A 265 8.08 18.73 4.22
C LEU A 265 6.75 18.22 3.66
N PRO A 266 6.00 17.34 4.36
CA PRO A 266 4.64 17.00 3.97
C PRO A 266 3.74 18.23 3.85
N ILE A 267 2.79 18.25 2.89
CA ILE A 267 1.92 19.42 2.67
C ILE A 267 1.06 19.75 3.88
N VAL A 268 0.65 18.74 4.65
CA VAL A 268 -0.13 18.91 5.89
C VAL A 268 0.67 19.64 6.99
N GLU A 269 2.00 19.67 6.87
CA GLU A 269 2.89 20.46 7.71
C GLU A 269 3.08 21.86 7.14
N LEU A 270 3.46 21.95 5.86
CA LEU A 270 3.82 23.19 5.20
C LEU A 270 2.62 24.12 4.99
N SER A 271 1.48 23.56 4.57
CA SER A 271 0.27 24.32 4.18
C SER A 271 -1.00 23.60 4.65
N PRO A 272 -1.27 23.58 5.97
CA PRO A 272 -2.37 22.79 6.54
C PRO A 272 -3.77 23.21 6.07
N LYS A 273 -3.89 24.43 5.53
CA LYS A 273 -5.16 24.96 4.97
C LYS A 273 -5.30 24.74 3.46
N ALA A 274 -4.31 24.18 2.80
CA ALA A 274 -4.36 23.87 1.37
C ALA A 274 -5.46 22.81 1.08
N PRO A 275 -6.13 22.88 -0.08
CA PRO A 275 -7.17 21.92 -0.46
C PRO A 275 -6.69 20.46 -0.36
N ALA A 276 -5.47 20.16 -0.79
CA ALA A 276 -4.90 18.82 -0.67
C ALA A 276 -4.64 18.41 0.79
N ALA A 277 -4.20 19.32 1.65
CA ALA A 277 -3.98 19.02 3.07
C ALA A 277 -5.30 18.68 3.79
N ILE A 278 -6.38 19.42 3.50
CA ILE A 278 -7.73 19.15 4.02
C ILE A 278 -8.22 17.79 3.52
N ALA A 279 -7.98 17.46 2.24
CA ALA A 279 -8.36 16.18 1.67
C ALA A 279 -7.57 15.01 2.32
N PHE A 280 -6.29 15.19 2.63
CA PHE A 280 -5.52 14.20 3.38
C PHE A 280 -6.07 13.95 4.78
N ASP A 281 -6.50 14.99 5.48
CA ASP A 281 -7.13 14.81 6.80
C ASP A 281 -8.42 13.99 6.70
N GLN A 282 -9.28 14.26 5.71
CA GLN A 282 -10.48 13.48 5.46
C GLN A 282 -10.18 12.02 5.10
N VAL A 283 -9.18 11.77 4.25
CA VAL A 283 -8.72 10.42 3.91
C VAL A 283 -8.20 9.69 5.16
N THR A 284 -7.48 10.40 6.03
CA THR A 284 -6.99 9.84 7.30
C THR A 284 -8.14 9.44 8.22
N GLU A 285 -9.18 10.24 8.33
CA GLU A 285 -10.38 9.90 9.11
C GLU A 285 -11.09 8.66 8.54
N ASN A 286 -11.23 8.58 7.22
CA ASN A 286 -11.83 7.43 6.57
C ASN A 286 -10.98 6.16 6.74
N LEU A 287 -9.65 6.29 6.70
CA LEU A 287 -8.73 5.19 6.99
C LEU A 287 -8.89 4.69 8.43
N LEU A 288 -8.97 5.59 9.42
CA LEU A 288 -9.21 5.22 10.81
C LEU A 288 -10.56 4.54 11.02
N LYS A 289 -11.61 4.98 10.30
CA LYS A 289 -12.91 4.30 10.31
C LYS A 289 -12.78 2.88 9.76
N LEU A 290 -12.11 2.71 8.61
CA LEU A 290 -11.87 1.40 8.00
C LEU A 290 -11.15 0.45 8.98
N VAL A 291 -10.07 0.93 9.63
CA VAL A 291 -9.28 0.15 10.59
C VAL A 291 -10.10 -0.27 11.82
N ARG A 292 -11.04 0.56 12.25
CA ARG A 292 -11.95 0.26 13.36
C ARG A 292 -13.16 -0.59 12.96
N GLY A 293 -13.25 -1.04 11.71
CA GLY A 293 -14.38 -1.84 11.20
C GLY A 293 -15.66 -1.02 10.98
N GLY A 294 -15.55 0.31 10.88
CA GLY A 294 -16.68 1.20 10.59
C GLY A 294 -17.03 1.25 9.10
N GLU A 295 -18.25 1.64 8.81
CA GLU A 295 -18.71 1.87 7.43
C GLU A 295 -18.06 3.14 6.86
N LEU A 296 -17.56 3.01 5.63
CA LEU A 296 -17.08 4.15 4.85
C LEU A 296 -18.28 4.90 4.24
N PRO A 297 -18.18 6.22 4.06
CA PRO A 297 -19.23 6.96 3.35
C PRO A 297 -19.38 6.36 1.94
N GLU A 298 -20.63 6.23 1.47
CA GLU A 298 -20.90 5.80 0.09
C GLU A 298 -20.07 6.65 -0.88
N ALA A 299 -19.56 5.99 -1.94
CA ALA A 299 -18.71 6.63 -2.92
C ALA A 299 -19.33 7.96 -3.36
N LEU A 300 -18.60 9.06 -3.14
CA LEU A 300 -19.06 10.40 -3.48
C LEU A 300 -19.40 10.43 -4.98
N GLU A 301 -20.70 10.35 -5.29
CA GLU A 301 -21.16 10.73 -6.63
C GLU A 301 -20.67 12.16 -6.90
N PRO A 302 -20.16 12.43 -8.10
CA PRO A 302 -19.78 13.79 -8.46
C PRO A 302 -21.04 14.66 -8.32
N LYS A 303 -21.08 15.51 -7.29
CA LYS A 303 -22.15 16.50 -7.17
C LYS A 303 -22.29 17.18 -8.53
N LYS A 304 -23.45 17.01 -9.15
CA LYS A 304 -23.86 17.82 -10.32
C LYS A 304 -23.77 19.28 -9.88
N MET A 305 -22.68 19.94 -10.20
CA MET A 305 -22.65 21.40 -10.13
C MET A 305 -23.73 21.87 -11.12
N ARG A 306 -24.81 22.42 -10.56
CA ARG A 306 -25.79 23.15 -11.35
C ARG A 306 -25.04 24.26 -12.07
N ALA A 307 -25.29 24.34 -13.40
CA ALA A 307 -24.80 25.37 -14.29
C ALA A 307 -25.20 26.78 -13.84
#